data_8d551f1a57bc704debe0376242b4c587
#
_entry.id   8d551f1a57bc704debe0376242b4c587
#
_cell.length_a   1.000
_cell.length_b   1.000
_cell.length_c   1.000
_cell.angle_alpha   90.00
_cell.angle_beta   90.00
_cell.angle_gamma   90.00
#
_symmetry.space_group_name_H-M   'P 1'
#
loop_
_entity.id
_entity.type
_entity.pdbx_description
1 polymer ?
#
loop_
_entity_poly.entity_id
_entity_poly.type
_entity_poly.pdbx_seq_one_letter_code
_entity_poly.pdbx_strand_id
1 'polypeptide(L)'
;MNSMTRVMSRTLVASLLVFLAACSDSGDGVLYSGDLPAAPEASTPAPEPSAGNIVEVATASGSFPTLLAAVEAAGLADALSDESASLTVFAPTEEAFAALPEGTLDALLADPEALAGILTYHVLGSEVGVSAALDLAPTTVETLNGVDVALTKRDDDYLYVNLSKVVDYDIEASNGVIHVVDSVLLPPDLTPSTMTIAEIASSNDDFETLVAAATAANLVATLNDPDASLTVFAPTDAAFEALGDAALNYLLNNLDVLESTLLYHVVAGAELSSIDAIAAAGSAVGMANGDEATISLGDSGLMIESANIVVTDIVASNGIIHVIDSVLEAPSATGAPLAVTLAANGSFST
;
A
#
# COMPACT_ATOMS: atom_id res chain seq x y z
N MET A 1 -11.08 43.85 -19.93
CA MET A 1 -11.52 44.63 -18.75
C MET A 1 -11.26 43.72 -17.56
N ASN A 2 -10.12 43.94 -16.94
CA ASN A 2 -9.90 44.44 -15.59
C ASN A 2 -10.55 43.57 -14.51
N SER A 3 -9.93 43.07 -13.48
CA SER A 3 -8.92 43.70 -12.61
C SER A 3 -8.36 42.64 -11.65
N MET A 4 -7.07 42.49 -11.53
CA MET A 4 -6.22 42.93 -10.42
C MET A 4 -6.41 42.18 -9.06
N THR A 5 -5.44 41.36 -8.72
CA THR A 5 -4.45 41.51 -7.60
C THR A 5 -5.01 41.68 -6.20
N ARG A 6 -4.65 40.78 -5.28
CA ARG A 6 -4.10 41.13 -3.97
C ARG A 6 -3.25 40.02 -3.36
N VAL A 7 -1.95 40.24 -3.41
CA VAL A 7 -0.96 39.67 -2.50
C VAL A 7 -1.17 40.27 -1.12
N MET A 8 -1.21 39.46 -0.07
CA MET A 8 -1.04 39.91 1.31
C MET A 8 0.00 39.07 2.03
N SER A 9 1.21 39.60 2.03
CA SER A 9 2.27 39.26 2.97
C SER A 9 1.80 39.52 4.41
N ARG A 10 1.98 38.56 5.30
CA ARG A 10 1.88 38.79 6.75
C ARG A 10 3.20 38.41 7.40
N THR A 11 3.94 39.44 7.69
CA THR A 11 5.13 39.49 8.53
C THR A 11 4.76 39.05 9.97
N LEU A 12 5.49 38.08 10.50
CA LEU A 12 5.40 37.65 11.89
C LEU A 12 6.28 38.56 12.74
N VAL A 13 5.68 39.26 13.68
CA VAL A 13 6.37 40.05 14.71
C VAL A 13 6.55 39.18 15.94
N ALA A 14 7.79 38.86 16.28
CA ALA A 14 8.16 38.22 17.52
C ALA A 14 8.10 39.24 18.67
N SER A 15 7.23 39.05 19.65
CA SER A 15 7.21 39.80 20.89
C SER A 15 7.95 39.05 22.01
N LEU A 16 9.12 39.55 22.33
CA LEU A 16 9.92 39.16 23.49
C LEU A 16 9.32 39.87 24.74
N LEU A 17 8.71 39.14 25.66
CA LEU A 17 8.27 39.66 26.97
C LEU A 17 9.35 39.33 28.00
N VAL A 18 10.07 40.37 28.43
CA VAL A 18 10.94 40.33 29.61
C VAL A 18 10.11 40.65 30.83
N PHE A 19 9.99 39.72 31.78
CA PHE A 19 9.45 39.98 33.10
C PHE A 19 10.58 40.44 34.03
N LEU A 20 10.63 41.71 34.40
CA LEU A 20 11.34 42.22 35.57
C LEU A 20 10.42 42.10 36.77
N ALA A 21 10.76 41.25 37.72
CA ALA A 21 10.22 41.34 39.07
C ALA A 21 11.23 42.04 39.99
N ALA A 22 10.89 43.25 40.40
CA ALA A 22 11.59 43.97 41.44
C ALA A 22 11.09 43.47 42.81
N CYS A 23 11.97 42.98 43.66
CA CYS A 23 11.79 42.94 45.10
C CYS A 23 12.84 43.80 45.76
N SER A 24 12.40 44.88 46.37
CA SER A 24 13.18 45.62 47.33
C SER A 24 12.94 44.98 48.72
N ASP A 25 13.99 44.60 49.38
CA ASP A 25 14.01 44.71 50.86
C ASP A 25 15.45 44.91 51.32
N SER A 26 15.56 45.83 52.28
CA SER A 26 16.74 46.37 52.89
C SER A 26 17.21 45.50 54.08
N GLY A 27 18.52 45.31 54.18
CA GLY A 27 19.05 44.83 55.45
C GLY A 27 20.45 44.24 55.36
N ASP A 28 21.41 45.02 55.84
CA ASP A 28 22.67 44.67 56.47
C ASP A 28 23.78 43.89 55.68
N GLY A 29 24.84 44.66 55.51
CA GLY A 29 26.07 44.21 54.91
C GLY A 29 26.81 43.16 55.74
N VAL A 30 27.26 42.14 55.04
CA VAL A 30 28.49 41.40 55.34
C VAL A 30 29.21 41.18 54.01
N LEU A 31 30.34 41.86 53.86
CA LEU A 31 31.27 41.64 52.78
C LEU A 31 31.98 40.28 53.01
N TYR A 32 31.47 39.21 52.36
CA TYR A 32 32.23 38.00 52.20
C TYR A 32 32.99 38.11 50.87
N SER A 33 34.28 38.42 51.02
CA SER A 33 35.27 38.20 49.97
C SER A 33 35.66 36.69 49.98
N GLY A 34 34.87 35.94 49.26
CA GLY A 34 35.15 34.51 49.04
C GLY A 34 35.16 34.25 47.54
N ASP A 35 36.29 33.79 47.02
CA ASP A 35 36.43 33.30 45.66
C ASP A 35 35.28 32.39 45.31
N LEU A 36 34.42 32.83 44.39
CA LEU A 36 33.46 31.93 43.72
C LEU A 36 34.29 30.96 42.84
N PRO A 37 34.11 29.65 43.03
CA PRO A 37 34.71 28.72 42.08
C PRO A 37 34.09 29.04 40.70
N ALA A 38 34.99 29.15 39.71
CA ALA A 38 34.58 29.34 38.31
C ALA A 38 33.50 28.30 37.97
N ALA A 39 32.38 28.78 37.42
CA ALA A 39 31.36 27.89 36.86
C ALA A 39 32.06 26.89 35.93
N PRO A 40 31.73 25.60 36.01
CA PRO A 40 32.28 24.64 35.05
C PRO A 40 31.97 25.18 33.64
N GLU A 41 33.02 25.36 32.86
CA GLU A 41 32.89 25.71 31.47
C GLU A 41 31.88 24.70 30.87
N ALA A 42 30.82 25.20 30.26
CA ALA A 42 29.89 24.38 29.52
C ALA A 42 30.74 23.57 28.54
N SER A 43 30.94 22.29 28.84
CA SER A 43 31.53 21.36 27.90
C SER A 43 30.66 21.47 26.65
N THR A 44 31.24 21.98 25.57
CA THR A 44 30.67 21.86 24.23
C THR A 44 30.31 20.38 24.09
N PRO A 45 29.03 20.03 23.84
CA PRO A 45 28.72 18.64 23.58
C PRO A 45 29.67 18.19 22.47
N ALA A 46 30.34 17.05 22.67
CA ALA A 46 31.10 16.42 21.60
C ALA A 46 30.14 16.30 20.42
N PRO A 47 30.60 16.60 19.18
CA PRO A 47 29.74 16.36 18.03
C PRO A 47 29.27 14.92 18.15
N GLU A 48 27.97 14.74 18.19
CA GLU A 48 27.36 13.42 18.04
C GLU A 48 28.01 12.77 16.82
N PRO A 49 28.46 11.51 16.88
CA PRO A 49 29.00 10.85 15.72
C PRO A 49 27.93 10.99 14.62
N SER A 50 28.26 11.72 13.55
CA SER A 50 27.36 11.83 12.41
C SER A 50 27.00 10.40 12.02
N ALA A 51 25.71 10.07 11.99
CA ALA A 51 25.24 8.79 11.49
C ALA A 51 25.91 8.57 10.13
N GLY A 52 26.50 7.40 9.90
CA GLY A 52 27.05 7.06 8.60
C GLY A 52 25.94 7.04 7.56
N ASN A 53 26.27 6.83 6.30
CA ASN A 53 25.26 6.65 5.27
C ASN A 53 24.40 5.40 5.52
N ILE A 54 23.31 5.24 4.75
CA ILE A 54 22.34 4.15 4.89
C ILE A 54 23.03 2.77 4.94
N VAL A 55 24.01 2.52 4.06
CA VAL A 55 24.74 1.24 4.01
C VAL A 55 25.60 1.03 5.25
N GLU A 56 26.27 2.07 5.74
CA GLU A 56 27.08 2.01 6.95
C GLU A 56 26.23 1.78 8.20
N VAL A 57 25.10 2.47 8.31
CA VAL A 57 24.14 2.31 9.42
C VAL A 57 23.55 0.90 9.40
N ALA A 58 23.09 0.40 8.24
CA ALA A 58 22.58 -0.96 8.09
C ALA A 58 23.65 -2.01 8.43
N THR A 59 24.90 -1.80 8.02
CA THR A 59 26.04 -2.68 8.34
C THR A 59 26.36 -2.68 9.84
N ALA A 60 26.39 -1.50 10.46
CA ALA A 60 26.71 -1.34 11.88
C ALA A 60 25.62 -1.94 12.78
N SER A 61 24.36 -1.95 12.35
CA SER A 61 23.24 -2.58 13.09
C SER A 61 23.40 -4.10 13.19
N GLY A 62 24.03 -4.74 12.19
CA GLY A 62 24.15 -6.19 12.10
C GLY A 62 22.83 -6.93 11.89
N SER A 63 21.72 -6.21 11.64
CA SER A 63 20.36 -6.75 11.56
C SER A 63 19.92 -7.09 10.14
N PHE A 64 20.72 -6.73 9.10
CA PHE A 64 20.33 -6.83 7.70
C PHE A 64 21.36 -7.55 6.81
N PRO A 65 21.93 -8.70 7.22
CA PRO A 65 22.98 -9.36 6.42
C PRO A 65 22.48 -9.81 5.04
N THR A 66 21.26 -10.31 4.93
CA THR A 66 20.66 -10.75 3.64
C THR A 66 20.39 -9.55 2.73
N LEU A 67 19.84 -8.44 3.27
CA LEU A 67 19.62 -7.21 2.51
C LEU A 67 20.95 -6.64 1.96
N LEU A 68 22.00 -6.57 2.79
CA LEU A 68 23.30 -6.05 2.38
C LEU A 68 23.93 -6.92 1.28
N ALA A 69 23.83 -8.25 1.39
CA ALA A 69 24.28 -9.17 0.34
C ALA A 69 23.51 -8.97 -0.96
N ALA A 70 22.19 -8.73 -0.88
CA ALA A 70 21.35 -8.44 -2.04
C ALA A 70 21.73 -7.08 -2.69
N VAL A 71 21.96 -6.04 -1.90
CA VAL A 71 22.41 -4.72 -2.37
C VAL A 71 23.76 -4.80 -3.08
N GLU A 72 24.71 -5.58 -2.55
CA GLU A 72 25.99 -5.82 -3.20
C GLU A 72 25.83 -6.60 -4.52
N ALA A 73 25.00 -7.66 -4.53
CA ALA A 73 24.74 -8.48 -5.73
C ALA A 73 24.06 -7.69 -6.84
N ALA A 74 23.16 -6.76 -6.49
CA ALA A 74 22.48 -5.88 -7.42
C ALA A 74 23.34 -4.67 -7.86
N GLY A 75 24.52 -4.46 -7.26
CA GLY A 75 25.39 -3.31 -7.56
C GLY A 75 24.84 -1.96 -7.12
N LEU A 76 23.96 -1.91 -6.12
CA LEU A 76 23.30 -0.68 -5.64
C LEU A 76 24.01 -0.02 -4.46
N ALA A 77 25.09 -0.60 -3.96
CA ALA A 77 25.81 -0.09 -2.79
C ALA A 77 26.28 1.36 -2.95
N ASP A 78 26.81 1.72 -4.13
CA ASP A 78 27.28 3.10 -4.42
C ASP A 78 26.12 4.09 -4.43
N ALA A 79 24.96 3.71 -4.98
CA ALA A 79 23.78 4.58 -5.05
C ALA A 79 23.17 4.83 -3.66
N LEU A 80 23.14 3.81 -2.80
CA LEU A 80 22.63 3.93 -1.42
C LEU A 80 23.65 4.56 -0.47
N SER A 81 24.92 4.72 -0.88
CA SER A 81 25.98 5.41 -0.13
C SER A 81 26.18 6.85 -0.55
N ASP A 82 25.47 7.34 -1.56
CA ASP A 82 25.60 8.72 -2.04
C ASP A 82 25.13 9.72 -0.97
N GLU A 83 26.07 10.45 -0.39
CA GLU A 83 25.80 11.46 0.64
C GLU A 83 25.02 12.68 0.14
N SER A 84 24.91 12.86 -1.18
CA SER A 84 24.10 13.91 -1.78
C SER A 84 22.64 13.52 -1.97
N ALA A 85 22.32 12.24 -1.83
CA ALA A 85 20.96 11.74 -1.90
C ALA A 85 20.19 12.04 -0.61
N SER A 86 18.87 12.00 -0.70
CA SER A 86 17.95 12.07 0.43
C SER A 86 16.94 10.95 0.22
N LEU A 87 17.15 9.84 0.91
CA LEU A 87 16.44 8.58 0.63
C LEU A 87 15.62 8.13 1.82
N THR A 88 14.55 7.39 1.53
CA THR A 88 13.89 6.53 2.52
C THR A 88 14.04 5.09 2.08
N VAL A 89 14.58 4.24 2.93
CA VAL A 89 14.75 2.81 2.65
C VAL A 89 13.83 2.00 3.54
N PHE A 90 12.97 1.20 2.93
CA PHE A 90 12.18 0.18 3.62
C PHE A 90 13.01 -1.11 3.68
N ALA A 91 13.63 -1.37 4.82
CA ALA A 91 14.55 -2.50 5.02
C ALA A 91 13.79 -3.74 5.54
N PRO A 92 13.67 -4.82 4.75
CA PRO A 92 13.05 -6.06 5.24
C PRO A 92 13.88 -6.72 6.32
N THR A 93 13.20 -7.30 7.33
CA THR A 93 13.87 -8.13 8.35
C THR A 93 14.38 -9.44 7.76
N GLU A 94 15.24 -10.15 8.51
CA GLU A 94 15.70 -11.50 8.10
C GLU A 94 14.50 -12.49 8.05
N GLU A 95 13.53 -12.32 8.94
CA GLU A 95 12.29 -13.11 8.92
C GLU A 95 11.47 -12.83 7.66
N ALA A 96 11.46 -11.59 7.15
CA ALA A 96 10.79 -11.23 5.90
C ALA A 96 11.40 -11.98 4.69
N PHE A 97 12.73 -12.08 4.64
CA PHE A 97 13.39 -12.88 3.61
C PHE A 97 13.14 -14.38 3.77
N ALA A 98 13.10 -14.88 5.00
CA ALA A 98 12.81 -16.29 5.30
C ALA A 98 11.36 -16.68 4.97
N ALA A 99 10.44 -15.72 4.94
CA ALA A 99 9.04 -15.92 4.58
C ALA A 99 8.81 -16.03 3.06
N LEU A 100 9.79 -15.66 2.23
CA LEU A 100 9.69 -15.85 0.79
C LEU A 100 9.57 -17.36 0.44
N PRO A 101 8.86 -17.72 -0.63
CA PRO A 101 8.79 -19.09 -1.10
C PRO A 101 10.18 -19.70 -1.33
N GLU A 102 10.32 -21.00 -1.04
CA GLU A 102 11.61 -21.70 -1.22
C GLU A 102 12.17 -21.51 -2.63
N GLY A 103 13.44 -21.12 -2.74
CA GLY A 103 14.13 -20.88 -3.99
C GLY A 103 13.93 -19.49 -4.62
N THR A 104 13.00 -18.68 -4.13
CA THR A 104 12.78 -17.33 -4.67
C THR A 104 14.00 -16.43 -4.44
N LEU A 105 14.58 -16.45 -3.25
CA LEU A 105 15.77 -15.65 -2.95
C LEU A 105 16.96 -16.09 -3.80
N ASP A 106 17.17 -17.40 -3.98
CA ASP A 106 18.24 -17.94 -4.83
C ASP A 106 18.06 -17.55 -6.31
N ALA A 107 16.81 -17.56 -6.79
CA ALA A 107 16.48 -17.13 -8.15
C ALA A 107 16.75 -15.63 -8.34
N LEU A 108 16.38 -14.78 -7.37
CA LEU A 108 16.64 -13.35 -7.41
C LEU A 108 18.15 -13.03 -7.33
N LEU A 109 18.91 -13.72 -6.50
CA LEU A 109 20.36 -13.56 -6.44
C LEU A 109 21.06 -14.00 -7.73
N ALA A 110 20.43 -14.90 -8.52
CA ALA A 110 20.93 -15.31 -9.82
C ALA A 110 20.56 -14.33 -10.94
N ASP A 111 19.63 -13.41 -10.71
CA ASP A 111 19.17 -12.37 -11.65
C ASP A 111 19.37 -10.97 -11.03
N PRO A 112 20.53 -10.34 -11.23
CA PRO A 112 20.83 -9.03 -10.65
C PRO A 112 19.91 -7.91 -11.15
N GLU A 113 19.31 -8.02 -12.33
CA GLU A 113 18.41 -7.02 -12.90
C GLU A 113 17.05 -7.07 -12.17
N ALA A 114 16.46 -8.26 -12.02
CA ALA A 114 15.25 -8.47 -11.25
C ALA A 114 15.46 -8.06 -9.77
N LEU A 115 16.59 -8.44 -9.19
CA LEU A 115 16.96 -8.07 -7.82
C LEU A 115 17.07 -6.53 -7.65
N ALA A 116 17.73 -5.84 -8.60
CA ALA A 116 17.82 -4.39 -8.59
C ALA A 116 16.43 -3.73 -8.68
N GLY A 117 15.52 -4.27 -9.51
CA GLY A 117 14.13 -3.83 -9.60
C GLY A 117 13.40 -3.91 -8.26
N ILE A 118 13.53 -5.03 -7.55
CA ILE A 118 12.93 -5.22 -6.23
C ILE A 118 13.56 -4.29 -5.19
N LEU A 119 14.90 -4.18 -5.15
CA LEU A 119 15.57 -3.32 -4.18
C LEU A 119 15.28 -1.82 -4.41
N THR A 120 15.18 -1.37 -5.66
CA THR A 120 14.78 0.01 -5.97
C THR A 120 13.32 0.29 -5.65
N TYR A 121 12.46 -0.75 -5.63
CA TYR A 121 11.08 -0.65 -5.15
C TYR A 121 10.99 -0.48 -3.62
N HIS A 122 12.04 -0.82 -2.87
CA HIS A 122 12.14 -0.56 -1.44
C HIS A 122 12.66 0.84 -1.10
N VAL A 123 12.94 1.70 -2.09
CA VAL A 123 13.58 3.01 -1.87
C VAL A 123 12.76 4.13 -2.45
N LEU A 124 12.51 5.17 -1.63
CA LEU A 124 11.95 6.43 -2.09
C LEU A 124 13.09 7.43 -2.35
N GLY A 125 12.96 8.25 -3.39
CA GLY A 125 13.88 9.32 -3.74
C GLY A 125 13.73 10.60 -2.90
N SER A 126 13.12 10.50 -1.72
CA SER A 126 12.95 11.59 -0.77
C SER A 126 12.96 11.04 0.65
N GLU A 127 13.36 11.86 1.61
CA GLU A 127 13.31 11.51 3.02
C GLU A 127 11.89 11.73 3.56
N VAL A 128 11.28 10.67 4.08
CA VAL A 128 9.93 10.64 4.64
C VAL A 128 9.98 9.95 5.99
N GLY A 129 9.98 10.72 7.09
CA GLY A 129 9.86 10.17 8.44
C GLY A 129 8.46 9.60 8.70
N VAL A 130 8.37 8.68 9.70
CA VAL A 130 7.13 7.97 10.01
C VAL A 130 5.95 8.91 10.31
N SER A 131 6.19 10.02 11.00
CA SER A 131 5.12 11.00 11.30
C SER A 131 4.56 11.63 10.02
N ALA A 132 5.42 12.00 9.08
CA ALA A 132 4.99 12.57 7.80
C ALA A 132 4.26 11.51 6.95
N ALA A 133 4.75 10.27 6.94
CA ALA A 133 4.08 9.16 6.26
C ALA A 133 2.67 8.90 6.81
N LEU A 134 2.50 8.90 8.15
CA LEU A 134 1.20 8.72 8.80
C LEU A 134 0.23 9.89 8.56
N ASP A 135 0.74 11.13 8.45
CA ASP A 135 -0.06 12.31 8.14
C ASP A 135 -0.53 12.34 6.67
N LEU A 136 0.26 11.73 5.77
CA LEU A 136 -0.08 11.60 4.36
C LEU A 136 -0.99 10.40 4.07
N ALA A 137 -0.94 9.37 4.91
CA ALA A 137 -1.70 8.12 4.70
C ALA A 137 -3.23 8.33 4.81
N PRO A 138 -4.06 7.71 3.94
CA PRO A 138 -3.65 6.82 2.86
C PRO A 138 -3.17 7.58 1.61
N THR A 139 -2.07 7.17 1.02
CA THR A 139 -1.53 7.78 -0.21
C THR A 139 -0.63 6.80 -0.95
N THR A 140 -0.35 7.08 -2.21
CA THR A 140 0.70 6.40 -2.97
C THR A 140 1.93 7.29 -3.11
N VAL A 141 3.11 6.70 -3.14
CA VAL A 141 4.40 7.38 -3.32
C VAL A 141 5.26 6.60 -4.31
N GLU A 142 5.80 7.31 -5.29
CA GLU A 142 6.67 6.71 -6.31
C GLU A 142 8.00 6.27 -5.71
N THR A 143 8.42 5.05 -6.02
CA THR A 143 9.72 4.48 -5.64
C THR A 143 10.78 4.75 -6.70
N LEU A 144 12.06 4.46 -6.39
CA LEU A 144 13.13 4.57 -7.39
C LEU A 144 13.00 3.58 -8.55
N ASN A 145 12.18 2.57 -8.42
CA ASN A 145 11.85 1.64 -9.51
C ASN A 145 10.81 2.23 -10.49
N GLY A 146 10.15 3.35 -10.13
CA GLY A 146 9.13 4.00 -10.95
C GLY A 146 7.71 3.45 -10.76
N VAL A 147 7.54 2.49 -9.84
CA VAL A 147 6.22 1.96 -9.43
C VAL A 147 5.90 2.47 -8.04
N ASP A 148 4.65 2.85 -7.82
CA ASP A 148 4.20 3.40 -6.53
C ASP A 148 4.13 2.33 -5.43
N VAL A 149 4.33 2.76 -4.19
CA VAL A 149 3.92 2.04 -2.98
C VAL A 149 2.78 2.77 -2.30
N ALA A 150 1.85 2.03 -1.70
CA ALA A 150 0.79 2.59 -0.88
C ALA A 150 1.26 2.72 0.58
N LEU A 151 1.17 3.92 1.12
CA LEU A 151 1.34 4.18 2.54
C LEU A 151 -0.05 4.21 3.20
N THR A 152 -0.28 3.33 4.16
CA THR A 152 -1.57 3.25 4.84
C THR A 152 -1.38 3.16 6.34
N LYS A 153 -2.42 3.58 7.06
CA LYS A 153 -2.52 3.44 8.51
C LYS A 153 -3.69 2.51 8.81
N ARG A 154 -3.46 1.51 9.66
CA ARG A 154 -4.51 0.60 10.10
C ARG A 154 -4.99 0.94 11.52
N ASP A 155 -5.96 0.19 12.00
CA ASP A 155 -6.58 0.36 13.32
C ASP A 155 -5.60 0.21 14.50
N ASP A 156 -4.43 -0.41 14.28
CA ASP A 156 -3.35 -0.56 15.25
C ASP A 156 -2.41 0.65 15.34
N ASP A 157 -2.73 1.73 14.59
CA ASP A 157 -1.95 2.98 14.51
C ASP A 157 -0.54 2.85 13.93
N TYR A 158 -0.18 1.69 13.37
CA TYR A 158 1.10 1.50 12.66
C TYR A 158 1.01 1.96 11.20
N LEU A 159 2.17 2.36 10.68
CA LEU A 159 2.37 2.59 9.25
C LEU A 159 2.54 1.24 8.54
N TYR A 160 1.88 1.12 7.40
CA TYR A 160 2.06 0.02 6.47
C TYR A 160 2.51 0.55 5.12
N VAL A 161 3.44 -0.17 4.49
CA VAL A 161 3.88 0.06 3.12
C VAL A 161 3.34 -1.11 2.29
N ASN A 162 2.39 -0.85 1.42
CA ASN A 162 1.54 -1.87 0.83
C ASN A 162 0.85 -2.69 1.94
N LEU A 163 1.17 -3.98 2.04
CA LEU A 163 0.66 -4.85 3.11
C LEU A 163 1.68 -5.09 4.23
N SER A 164 2.93 -4.61 4.05
CA SER A 164 4.02 -4.81 5.02
C SER A 164 3.94 -3.81 6.15
N LYS A 165 4.00 -4.30 7.38
CA LYS A 165 4.00 -3.46 8.58
C LYS A 165 5.38 -2.87 8.82
N VAL A 166 5.44 -1.57 9.12
CA VAL A 166 6.66 -0.93 9.61
C VAL A 166 6.83 -1.27 11.09
N VAL A 167 7.85 -2.09 11.41
CA VAL A 167 8.10 -2.61 12.76
C VAL A 167 9.13 -1.80 13.54
N ASP A 168 10.02 -1.09 12.85
CA ASP A 168 10.94 -0.10 13.40
C ASP A 168 11.09 1.05 12.41
N TYR A 169 11.34 2.27 12.88
CA TYR A 169 11.25 3.44 12.04
C TYR A 169 12.19 4.57 12.46
N ASP A 170 12.39 5.52 11.54
CA ASP A 170 13.20 6.72 11.73
C ASP A 170 14.63 6.42 12.20
N ILE A 171 15.24 5.33 11.69
CA ILE A 171 16.66 5.06 11.88
C ILE A 171 17.42 6.03 10.99
N GLU A 172 18.03 7.05 11.60
CA GLU A 172 18.68 8.16 10.89
C GLU A 172 20.00 7.73 10.25
N ALA A 173 20.24 8.17 9.03
CA ALA A 173 21.49 8.09 8.29
C ALA A 173 21.86 9.47 7.72
N SER A 174 23.13 9.68 7.34
CA SER A 174 23.58 10.96 6.79
C SER A 174 22.92 11.33 5.46
N ASN A 175 22.39 10.35 4.74
CA ASN A 175 21.76 10.51 3.43
C ASN A 175 20.30 10.00 3.40
N GLY A 176 19.61 9.96 4.55
CA GLY A 176 18.20 9.60 4.62
C GLY A 176 17.80 8.84 5.87
N VAL A 177 16.68 8.13 5.80
CA VAL A 177 16.11 7.34 6.90
C VAL A 177 15.86 5.89 6.48
N ILE A 178 15.90 4.98 7.45
CA ILE A 178 15.58 3.57 7.26
C ILE A 178 14.34 3.26 8.11
N HIS A 179 13.35 2.62 7.48
CA HIS A 179 12.20 2.01 8.13
C HIS A 179 12.27 0.51 7.95
N VAL A 180 12.11 -0.25 9.02
CA VAL A 180 12.17 -1.70 8.99
C VAL A 180 10.78 -2.28 8.72
N VAL A 181 10.67 -3.17 7.74
CA VAL A 181 9.40 -3.80 7.35
C VAL A 181 9.43 -5.31 7.59
N ASP A 182 8.26 -5.88 7.94
CA ASP A 182 8.12 -7.30 8.27
C ASP A 182 7.97 -8.21 7.05
N SER A 183 7.89 -7.65 5.85
CA SER A 183 7.75 -8.40 4.59
C SER A 183 8.54 -7.75 3.47
N VAL A 184 9.04 -8.53 2.53
CA VAL A 184 9.71 -8.03 1.32
C VAL A 184 8.65 -7.40 0.41
N LEU A 185 8.87 -6.16 -0.01
CA LEU A 185 8.00 -5.47 -0.96
C LEU A 185 8.26 -6.00 -2.37
N LEU A 186 7.24 -6.58 -2.98
CA LEU A 186 7.31 -7.01 -4.36
C LEU A 186 6.54 -6.01 -5.23
N PRO A 187 7.16 -5.44 -6.27
CA PRO A 187 6.43 -4.59 -7.19
C PRO A 187 5.36 -5.42 -7.91
N PRO A 188 4.17 -4.87 -8.15
CA PRO A 188 3.18 -5.54 -8.99
C PRO A 188 3.76 -5.70 -10.40
N ASP A 189 3.49 -6.85 -11.01
CA ASP A 189 3.86 -7.06 -12.42
C ASP A 189 2.81 -6.39 -13.32
N LEU A 190 3.03 -5.14 -13.63
CA LEU A 190 2.17 -4.36 -14.52
C LEU A 190 2.62 -4.40 -15.98
N THR A 191 3.31 -5.46 -16.40
CA THR A 191 3.74 -5.66 -17.80
C THR A 191 2.50 -5.74 -18.71
N PRO A 192 2.37 -4.87 -19.71
CA PRO A 192 1.20 -4.88 -20.58
C PRO A 192 1.04 -6.21 -21.31
N SER A 193 -0.13 -6.84 -21.17
CA SER A 193 -0.52 -8.01 -21.92
C SER A 193 -1.06 -7.62 -23.29
N THR A 194 -0.96 -8.50 -24.25
CA THR A 194 -1.64 -8.36 -25.56
C THR A 194 -3.03 -8.99 -25.57
N MET A 195 -3.39 -9.73 -24.53
CA MET A 195 -4.68 -10.40 -24.38
C MET A 195 -5.68 -9.51 -23.66
N THR A 196 -6.91 -9.54 -24.08
CA THR A 196 -8.02 -8.88 -23.37
C THR A 196 -8.39 -9.65 -22.10
N ILE A 197 -9.19 -9.02 -21.23
CA ILE A 197 -9.76 -9.65 -20.02
C ILE A 197 -10.51 -10.93 -20.37
N ALA A 198 -11.33 -10.93 -21.44
CA ALA A 198 -12.10 -12.09 -21.86
C ALA A 198 -11.18 -13.23 -22.38
N GLU A 199 -10.10 -12.89 -23.07
CA GLU A 199 -9.14 -13.87 -23.58
C GLU A 199 -8.33 -14.50 -22.44
N ILE A 200 -7.86 -13.70 -21.47
CA ILE A 200 -7.17 -14.20 -20.28
C ILE A 200 -8.10 -15.12 -19.47
N ALA A 201 -9.33 -14.69 -19.19
CA ALA A 201 -10.29 -15.51 -18.46
C ALA A 201 -10.58 -16.84 -19.19
N SER A 202 -10.72 -16.81 -20.51
CA SER A 202 -11.00 -18.01 -21.32
C SER A 202 -9.80 -18.96 -21.42
N SER A 203 -8.59 -18.48 -21.15
CA SER A 203 -7.36 -19.30 -21.19
C SER A 203 -6.99 -19.92 -19.83
N ASN A 204 -7.71 -19.59 -18.79
CA ASN A 204 -7.47 -20.06 -17.41
C ASN A 204 -8.58 -21.01 -16.97
N ASP A 205 -8.21 -22.22 -16.60
CA ASP A 205 -9.11 -23.29 -16.19
C ASP A 205 -9.87 -22.97 -14.86
N ASP A 206 -9.38 -21.99 -14.08
CA ASP A 206 -10.02 -21.57 -12.81
C ASP A 206 -11.25 -20.65 -13.03
N PHE A 207 -11.56 -20.24 -14.28
CA PHE A 207 -12.61 -19.30 -14.61
C PHE A 207 -13.68 -19.86 -15.57
N GLU A 208 -13.81 -21.17 -15.70
CA GLU A 208 -14.77 -21.80 -16.62
C GLU A 208 -16.21 -21.37 -16.33
N THR A 209 -16.60 -21.32 -15.06
CA THR A 209 -17.93 -20.89 -14.61
C THR A 209 -18.16 -19.40 -14.87
N LEU A 210 -17.16 -18.55 -14.59
CA LEU A 210 -17.23 -17.11 -14.85
C LEU A 210 -17.43 -16.83 -16.34
N VAL A 211 -16.67 -17.49 -17.21
CA VAL A 211 -16.77 -17.35 -18.68
C VAL A 211 -18.15 -17.81 -19.18
N ALA A 212 -18.65 -18.94 -18.65
CA ALA A 212 -19.98 -19.42 -18.98
C ALA A 212 -21.08 -18.42 -18.54
N ALA A 213 -20.97 -17.88 -17.32
CA ALA A 213 -21.89 -16.87 -16.79
C ALA A 213 -21.84 -15.56 -17.61
N ALA A 214 -20.64 -15.05 -17.95
CA ALA A 214 -20.46 -13.86 -18.77
C ALA A 214 -21.00 -14.04 -20.18
N THR A 215 -20.88 -15.27 -20.74
CA THR A 215 -21.47 -15.63 -22.03
C THR A 215 -23.00 -15.61 -21.96
N ALA A 216 -23.59 -16.21 -20.92
CA ALA A 216 -25.04 -16.23 -20.71
C ALA A 216 -25.61 -14.82 -20.52
N ALA A 217 -24.90 -13.93 -19.83
CA ALA A 217 -25.27 -12.54 -19.62
C ALA A 217 -24.91 -11.62 -20.80
N ASN A 218 -24.32 -12.14 -21.89
CA ASN A 218 -23.91 -11.37 -23.09
C ASN A 218 -22.88 -10.27 -22.80
N LEU A 219 -22.02 -10.44 -21.77
CA LEU A 219 -20.99 -9.47 -21.36
C LEU A 219 -19.63 -9.70 -22.00
N VAL A 220 -19.43 -10.80 -22.74
CA VAL A 220 -18.14 -11.14 -23.37
C VAL A 220 -17.66 -10.04 -24.31
N ALA A 221 -18.59 -9.39 -25.06
CA ALA A 221 -18.23 -8.30 -25.96
C ALA A 221 -17.68 -7.08 -25.23
N THR A 222 -18.21 -6.74 -24.06
CA THR A 222 -17.76 -5.63 -23.21
C THR A 222 -16.39 -5.94 -22.60
N LEU A 223 -16.19 -7.17 -22.13
CA LEU A 223 -14.90 -7.63 -21.55
C LEU A 223 -13.80 -7.83 -22.61
N ASN A 224 -14.19 -7.86 -23.89
CA ASN A 224 -13.28 -8.01 -25.03
C ASN A 224 -13.07 -6.71 -25.82
N ASP A 225 -13.66 -5.60 -25.36
CA ASP A 225 -13.50 -4.29 -26.00
C ASP A 225 -12.06 -3.77 -25.73
N PRO A 226 -11.20 -3.65 -26.78
CA PRO A 226 -9.82 -3.22 -26.61
C PRO A 226 -9.68 -1.74 -26.20
N ASP A 227 -10.71 -0.94 -26.40
CA ASP A 227 -10.73 0.49 -26.03
C ASP A 227 -11.31 0.72 -24.63
N ALA A 228 -11.74 -0.34 -23.94
CA ALA A 228 -12.21 -0.26 -22.56
C ALA A 228 -11.02 -0.14 -21.59
N SER A 229 -11.31 0.47 -20.44
CA SER A 229 -10.40 0.51 -19.29
C SER A 229 -11.18 -0.04 -18.10
N LEU A 230 -10.90 -1.28 -17.72
CA LEU A 230 -11.71 -2.04 -16.76
C LEU A 230 -10.86 -2.58 -15.61
N THR A 231 -11.45 -2.67 -14.43
CA THR A 231 -10.95 -3.56 -13.37
C THR A 231 -11.99 -4.63 -13.13
N VAL A 232 -11.59 -5.89 -13.17
CA VAL A 232 -12.48 -7.03 -12.97
C VAL A 232 -12.06 -7.81 -11.73
N PHE A 233 -12.98 -7.95 -10.79
CA PHE A 233 -12.84 -8.85 -9.65
C PHE A 233 -13.40 -10.21 -10.06
N ALA A 234 -12.52 -11.14 -10.44
CA ALA A 234 -12.88 -12.41 -11.06
C ALA A 234 -13.02 -13.52 -9.99
N PRO A 235 -14.23 -13.99 -9.67
CA PRO A 235 -14.40 -15.13 -8.79
C PRO A 235 -13.95 -16.42 -9.47
N THR A 236 -13.25 -17.28 -8.72
CA THR A 236 -12.84 -18.60 -9.18
C THR A 236 -14.01 -19.57 -9.27
N ASP A 237 -13.81 -20.71 -9.94
CA ASP A 237 -14.80 -21.79 -9.95
C ASP A 237 -15.11 -22.27 -8.53
N ALA A 238 -14.10 -22.33 -7.65
CA ALA A 238 -14.30 -22.64 -6.23
C ALA A 238 -15.20 -21.61 -5.52
N ALA A 239 -15.12 -20.32 -5.90
CA ALA A 239 -16.00 -19.27 -5.36
C ALA A 239 -17.47 -19.50 -5.80
N PHE A 240 -17.69 -19.93 -7.03
CA PHE A 240 -19.03 -20.31 -7.51
C PHE A 240 -19.53 -21.62 -6.86
N GLU A 241 -18.66 -22.59 -6.62
CA GLU A 241 -19.02 -23.81 -5.87
C GLU A 241 -19.44 -23.46 -4.43
N ALA A 242 -18.73 -22.52 -3.79
CA ALA A 242 -19.06 -22.05 -2.44
C ALA A 242 -20.41 -21.30 -2.40
N LEU A 243 -20.79 -20.62 -3.48
CA LEU A 243 -22.10 -19.99 -3.63
C LEU A 243 -23.24 -21.03 -3.62
N GLY A 244 -22.97 -22.23 -4.14
CA GLY A 244 -23.85 -23.39 -4.17
C GLY A 244 -24.76 -23.46 -5.40
N ASP A 245 -25.14 -24.71 -5.77
CA ASP A 245 -25.91 -25.01 -6.97
C ASP A 245 -27.27 -24.27 -7.06
N ALA A 246 -27.92 -24.06 -5.91
CA ALA A 246 -29.21 -23.39 -5.85
C ALA A 246 -29.12 -21.93 -6.26
N ALA A 247 -28.09 -21.21 -5.80
CA ALA A 247 -27.86 -19.81 -6.13
C ALA A 247 -27.39 -19.67 -7.57
N LEU A 248 -26.44 -20.51 -8.02
CA LEU A 248 -25.98 -20.52 -9.40
C LEU A 248 -27.13 -20.79 -10.39
N ASN A 249 -27.97 -21.79 -10.12
CA ASN A 249 -29.16 -22.07 -10.93
C ASN A 249 -30.16 -20.90 -10.91
N TYR A 250 -30.32 -20.21 -9.79
CA TYR A 250 -31.17 -19.02 -9.72
C TYR A 250 -30.62 -17.92 -10.65
N LEU A 251 -29.34 -17.62 -10.59
CA LEU A 251 -28.67 -16.63 -11.45
C LEU A 251 -28.84 -16.99 -12.94
N LEU A 252 -28.56 -18.22 -13.32
CA LEU A 252 -28.67 -18.69 -14.71
C LEU A 252 -30.11 -18.68 -15.26
N ASN A 253 -31.12 -18.76 -14.39
CA ASN A 253 -32.53 -18.66 -14.80
C ASN A 253 -33.08 -17.24 -14.74
N ASN A 254 -32.30 -16.26 -14.19
CA ASN A 254 -32.66 -14.86 -14.07
C ASN A 254 -31.55 -13.98 -14.65
N LEU A 255 -31.49 -13.90 -15.96
CA LEU A 255 -30.38 -13.26 -16.67
C LEU A 255 -30.16 -11.79 -16.30
N ASP A 256 -31.23 -11.04 -16.00
CA ASP A 256 -31.13 -9.64 -15.55
C ASP A 256 -30.39 -9.55 -14.19
N VAL A 257 -30.63 -10.52 -13.30
CA VAL A 257 -29.94 -10.63 -12.00
C VAL A 257 -28.49 -11.06 -12.21
N LEU A 258 -28.25 -12.01 -13.11
CA LEU A 258 -26.92 -12.48 -13.46
C LEU A 258 -26.08 -11.32 -14.06
N GLU A 259 -26.65 -10.57 -15.00
CA GLU A 259 -25.98 -9.41 -15.59
C GLU A 259 -25.62 -8.37 -14.52
N SER A 260 -26.57 -7.98 -13.66
CA SER A 260 -26.32 -7.05 -12.57
C SER A 260 -25.27 -7.57 -11.59
N THR A 261 -25.30 -8.86 -11.26
CA THR A 261 -24.30 -9.47 -10.39
C THR A 261 -22.91 -9.44 -11.02
N LEU A 262 -22.78 -9.80 -12.30
CA LEU A 262 -21.49 -9.76 -13.00
C LEU A 262 -20.96 -8.33 -13.17
N LEU A 263 -21.84 -7.37 -13.46
CA LEU A 263 -21.46 -5.95 -13.52
C LEU A 263 -21.05 -5.38 -12.14
N TYR A 264 -21.51 -5.97 -11.05
CA TYR A 264 -21.04 -5.65 -9.69
C TYR A 264 -19.60 -6.18 -9.40
N HIS A 265 -19.04 -6.98 -10.30
CA HIS A 265 -17.65 -7.43 -10.27
C HIS A 265 -16.73 -6.59 -11.16
N VAL A 266 -17.27 -5.53 -11.80
CA VAL A 266 -16.53 -4.72 -12.77
C VAL A 266 -16.54 -3.27 -12.37
N VAL A 267 -15.35 -2.64 -12.35
CA VAL A 267 -15.18 -1.19 -12.33
C VAL A 267 -14.92 -0.73 -13.75
N ALA A 268 -15.74 0.19 -14.26
CA ALA A 268 -15.61 0.70 -15.61
C ALA A 268 -14.95 2.09 -15.62
N GLY A 269 -14.05 2.30 -16.59
CA GLY A 269 -13.34 3.58 -16.77
C GLY A 269 -12.15 3.79 -15.85
N ALA A 270 -11.68 2.75 -15.15
CA ALA A 270 -10.48 2.77 -14.32
C ALA A 270 -9.77 1.42 -14.32
N GLU A 271 -8.45 1.46 -14.30
CA GLU A 271 -7.55 0.33 -14.10
C GLU A 271 -6.94 0.49 -12.71
N LEU A 272 -7.56 -0.14 -11.71
CA LEU A 272 -7.11 -0.08 -10.33
C LEU A 272 -6.07 -1.18 -10.11
N SER A 273 -4.83 -0.80 -9.89
CA SER A 273 -3.82 -1.74 -9.41
C SER A 273 -4.06 -2.14 -7.94
N SER A 274 -3.37 -3.17 -7.47
CA SER A 274 -3.40 -3.55 -6.05
C SER A 274 -2.95 -2.40 -5.14
N ILE A 275 -2.00 -1.60 -5.60
CA ILE A 275 -1.48 -0.43 -4.88
C ILE A 275 -2.57 0.64 -4.75
N ASP A 276 -3.29 0.95 -5.86
CA ASP A 276 -4.42 1.88 -5.84
C ASP A 276 -5.54 1.37 -4.92
N ALA A 277 -5.82 0.06 -4.99
CA ALA A 277 -6.83 -0.57 -4.14
C ALA A 277 -6.45 -0.52 -2.64
N ILE A 278 -5.17 -0.75 -2.29
CA ILE A 278 -4.67 -0.60 -0.92
C ILE A 278 -4.79 0.85 -0.45
N ALA A 279 -4.41 1.82 -1.29
CA ALA A 279 -4.54 3.23 -0.97
C ALA A 279 -6.01 3.68 -0.85
N ALA A 280 -6.93 3.03 -1.58
CA ALA A 280 -8.37 3.26 -1.51
C ALA A 280 -9.07 2.50 -0.36
N ALA A 281 -8.33 1.75 0.46
CA ALA A 281 -8.93 0.95 1.53
C ALA A 281 -9.77 1.81 2.51
N GLY A 282 -10.95 1.32 2.83
CA GLY A 282 -11.97 2.05 3.60
C GLY A 282 -12.87 2.96 2.74
N SER A 283 -12.64 3.01 1.43
CA SER A 283 -13.44 3.81 0.48
C SER A 283 -14.35 2.93 -0.36
N ALA A 284 -15.44 3.50 -0.84
CA ALA A 284 -16.33 2.86 -1.80
C ALA A 284 -15.88 3.14 -3.23
N VAL A 285 -15.96 2.13 -4.08
CA VAL A 285 -15.66 2.19 -5.52
C VAL A 285 -16.95 1.93 -6.30
N GLY A 286 -17.23 2.77 -7.30
CA GLY A 286 -18.41 2.62 -8.15
C GLY A 286 -18.28 1.44 -9.11
N MET A 287 -19.25 0.53 -9.07
CA MET A 287 -19.28 -0.65 -9.91
C MET A 287 -20.09 -0.39 -11.20
N ALA A 288 -19.88 -1.21 -12.22
CA ALA A 288 -20.49 -1.02 -13.55
C ALA A 288 -22.03 -1.17 -13.55
N ASN A 289 -22.62 -1.83 -12.55
CA ASN A 289 -24.06 -1.91 -12.36
C ASN A 289 -24.67 -0.65 -11.71
N GLY A 290 -23.83 0.31 -11.26
CA GLY A 290 -24.24 1.55 -10.59
C GLY A 290 -24.27 1.47 -9.06
N ASP A 291 -24.01 0.31 -8.46
CA ASP A 291 -23.81 0.16 -7.02
C ASP A 291 -22.40 0.55 -6.63
N GLU A 292 -22.14 0.63 -5.34
CA GLU A 292 -20.81 0.84 -4.77
C GLU A 292 -20.35 -0.42 -4.02
N ALA A 293 -19.06 -0.75 -4.11
CA ALA A 293 -18.42 -1.80 -3.34
C ALA A 293 -17.28 -1.21 -2.51
N THR A 294 -17.10 -1.70 -1.28
CA THR A 294 -16.06 -1.21 -0.37
C THR A 294 -14.80 -2.04 -0.50
N ILE A 295 -13.67 -1.37 -0.75
CA ILE A 295 -12.36 -1.98 -0.64
C ILE A 295 -11.89 -1.87 0.81
N SER A 296 -11.36 -2.93 1.38
CA SER A 296 -10.88 -2.95 2.75
C SER A 296 -9.60 -3.78 2.90
N LEU A 297 -8.93 -3.62 4.04
CA LEU A 297 -7.77 -4.42 4.43
C LEU A 297 -8.16 -5.29 5.61
N GLY A 298 -8.20 -6.59 5.40
CA GLY A 298 -8.41 -7.60 6.43
C GLY A 298 -7.11 -8.26 6.90
N ASP A 299 -7.23 -9.23 7.79
CA ASP A 299 -6.08 -10.01 8.28
C ASP A 299 -5.38 -10.80 7.15
N SER A 300 -6.15 -11.19 6.12
CA SER A 300 -5.64 -11.94 4.95
C SER A 300 -5.07 -11.04 3.85
N GLY A 301 -5.18 -9.72 3.96
CA GLY A 301 -4.75 -8.76 2.95
C GLY A 301 -5.89 -7.93 2.38
N LEU A 302 -5.82 -7.66 1.07
CA LEU A 302 -6.79 -6.84 0.36
C LEU A 302 -8.12 -7.58 0.18
N MET A 303 -9.21 -6.89 0.41
CA MET A 303 -10.58 -7.40 0.30
C MET A 303 -11.46 -6.44 -0.49
N ILE A 304 -12.47 -6.98 -1.16
CA ILE A 304 -13.59 -6.21 -1.70
C ILE A 304 -14.89 -6.78 -1.11
N GLU A 305 -15.69 -5.93 -0.45
CA GLU A 305 -16.82 -6.36 0.38
C GLU A 305 -16.37 -7.45 1.38
N SER A 306 -16.91 -8.66 1.25
CA SER A 306 -16.54 -9.81 2.07
C SER A 306 -15.58 -10.79 1.40
N ALA A 307 -15.20 -10.55 0.14
CA ALA A 307 -14.33 -11.43 -0.63
C ALA A 307 -12.85 -11.07 -0.43
N ASN A 308 -11.99 -12.06 -0.20
CA ASN A 308 -10.55 -11.86 -0.22
C ASN A 308 -10.05 -11.80 -1.66
N ILE A 309 -9.17 -10.86 -1.94
CA ILE A 309 -8.44 -10.81 -3.21
C ILE A 309 -7.21 -11.71 -3.06
N VAL A 310 -7.23 -12.85 -3.76
CA VAL A 310 -6.22 -13.91 -3.61
C VAL A 310 -5.08 -13.80 -4.62
N VAL A 311 -5.34 -13.19 -5.79
CA VAL A 311 -4.32 -12.84 -6.78
C VAL A 311 -4.63 -11.42 -7.27
N THR A 312 -3.61 -10.58 -7.32
CA THR A 312 -3.72 -9.20 -7.80
C THR A 312 -3.00 -9.01 -9.13
N ASP A 313 -3.38 -7.94 -9.83
CA ASP A 313 -2.60 -7.34 -10.92
C ASP A 313 -2.34 -8.28 -12.11
N ILE A 314 -3.32 -9.10 -12.51
CA ILE A 314 -3.27 -9.79 -13.81
C ILE A 314 -3.62 -8.76 -14.88
N VAL A 315 -2.58 -8.25 -15.58
CA VAL A 315 -2.74 -7.18 -16.57
C VAL A 315 -3.26 -7.75 -17.90
N ALA A 316 -4.32 -7.14 -18.40
CA ALA A 316 -4.87 -7.37 -19.72
C ALA A 316 -4.59 -6.15 -20.62
N SER A 317 -4.81 -6.27 -21.93
CA SER A 317 -4.67 -5.14 -22.88
C SER A 317 -5.74 -4.05 -22.68
N ASN A 318 -6.81 -4.35 -21.96
CA ASN A 318 -7.96 -3.48 -21.72
C ASN A 318 -8.35 -3.37 -20.24
N GLY A 319 -7.41 -3.66 -19.31
CA GLY A 319 -7.63 -3.50 -17.88
C GLY A 319 -6.85 -4.45 -17.00
N ILE A 320 -7.30 -4.55 -15.75
CA ILE A 320 -6.67 -5.37 -14.70
C ILE A 320 -7.68 -6.36 -14.15
N ILE A 321 -7.23 -7.58 -13.86
CA ILE A 321 -8.02 -8.61 -13.21
C ILE A 321 -7.46 -8.86 -11.81
N HIS A 322 -8.33 -8.86 -10.80
CA HIS A 322 -8.05 -9.34 -9.45
C HIS A 322 -8.88 -10.58 -9.18
N VAL A 323 -8.25 -11.66 -8.76
CA VAL A 323 -8.93 -12.92 -8.46
C VAL A 323 -9.48 -12.88 -7.05
N ILE A 324 -10.74 -13.25 -6.88
CA ILE A 324 -11.43 -13.28 -5.59
C ILE A 324 -11.93 -14.69 -5.23
N ASP A 325 -11.98 -14.97 -3.92
CA ASP A 325 -12.39 -16.26 -3.37
C ASP A 325 -13.90 -16.42 -3.18
N SER A 326 -14.68 -15.37 -3.43
CA SER A 326 -16.13 -15.38 -3.22
C SER A 326 -16.82 -14.52 -4.26
N VAL A 327 -18.04 -14.90 -4.66
CA VAL A 327 -18.90 -14.13 -5.56
C VAL A 327 -19.48 -12.94 -4.80
N LEU A 328 -19.38 -11.71 -5.37
CA LEU A 328 -19.94 -10.51 -4.77
C LEU A 328 -21.45 -10.46 -4.94
N GLU A 329 -22.16 -10.12 -3.87
CA GLU A 329 -23.62 -9.97 -3.88
C GLU A 329 -23.98 -8.50 -4.14
N ALA A 330 -24.53 -8.20 -5.34
CA ALA A 330 -24.95 -6.85 -5.70
C ALA A 330 -26.15 -6.40 -4.85
N PRO A 331 -26.08 -5.25 -4.15
CA PRO A 331 -27.18 -4.73 -3.34
C PRO A 331 -28.45 -4.42 -4.17
N SER A 332 -28.28 -4.01 -5.42
CA SER A 332 -29.37 -3.68 -6.35
C SER A 332 -29.89 -4.86 -7.15
N ALA A 333 -29.23 -6.01 -7.11
CA ALA A 333 -29.72 -7.27 -7.71
C ALA A 333 -30.96 -7.75 -6.97
N THR A 334 -32.02 -7.09 -7.14
CA THR A 334 -33.08 -6.87 -6.20
C THR A 334 -34.30 -7.75 -6.32
N GLY A 335 -34.77 -7.90 -5.25
CA GLY A 335 -36.05 -8.26 -4.67
C GLY A 335 -35.88 -9.01 -3.37
N ALA A 336 -34.77 -9.67 -3.16
CA ALA A 336 -34.25 -10.13 -1.88
C ALA A 336 -32.76 -10.35 -2.05
N PRO A 337 -31.90 -10.01 -1.07
CA PRO A 337 -30.49 -10.40 -1.09
C PRO A 337 -30.38 -11.89 -1.41
N LEU A 338 -29.39 -12.30 -2.20
CA LEU A 338 -29.16 -13.71 -2.53
C LEU A 338 -29.20 -14.60 -1.26
N ALA A 339 -28.63 -14.10 -0.15
CA ALA A 339 -28.67 -14.74 1.15
C ALA A 339 -30.08 -14.96 1.71
N VAL A 340 -31.02 -14.03 1.49
CA VAL A 340 -32.43 -14.19 1.91
C VAL A 340 -33.17 -15.18 1.02
N THR A 341 -32.86 -15.22 -0.27
CA THR A 341 -33.43 -16.18 -1.21
C THR A 341 -32.93 -17.60 -0.90
N LEU A 342 -31.67 -17.76 -0.53
CA LEU A 342 -31.09 -19.04 -0.07
C LEU A 342 -31.72 -19.51 1.25
N ALA A 343 -31.95 -18.59 2.20
CA ALA A 343 -32.63 -18.93 3.48
C ALA A 343 -34.12 -19.27 3.29
N ALA A 344 -34.78 -18.66 2.27
CA ALA A 344 -36.19 -18.94 1.98
C ALA A 344 -36.40 -20.28 1.24
N ASN A 345 -35.40 -20.76 0.49
CA ASN A 345 -35.43 -22.01 -0.25
C ASN A 345 -34.80 -23.19 0.53
N GLY A 346 -34.05 -22.90 1.60
CA GLY A 346 -33.54 -23.91 2.52
C GLY A 346 -34.56 -24.30 3.56
N SER A 347 -35.42 -25.27 3.26
CA SER A 347 -36.19 -25.96 4.29
C SER A 347 -35.21 -26.56 5.29
N PHE A 348 -35.03 -25.91 6.44
CA PHE A 348 -34.51 -26.59 7.62
C PHE A 348 -35.54 -27.64 8.04
N SER A 349 -35.38 -28.85 7.52
CA SER A 349 -35.99 -30.04 8.06
C SER A 349 -35.19 -30.46 9.29
N THR A 350 -35.75 -30.23 10.45
CA THR A 350 -35.24 -30.72 11.75
C THR A 350 -35.12 -32.22 11.76
#